data_cfb23412075a8d4f7de7df99a4c6a417
#
_entry.id   cfb23412075a8d4f7de7df99a4c6a417
#
_cell.length_a   1.000
_cell.length_b   1.000
_cell.length_c   1.000
_cell.angle_alpha   90.00
_cell.angle_beta   90.00
_cell.angle_gamma   90.00
#
_symmetry.space_group_name_H-M   'P 1'
#
loop_
_entity.id
_entity.type
_entity.pdbx_description
1 polymer ?
#
loop_
_entity_poly.entity_id
_entity_poly.type
_entity_poly.pdbx_seq_one_letter_code
_entity_poly.pdbx_strand_id
1 'polypeptide(L)'
;MSIKKNLYIISFFIIFNFANAEENLKSVGKFKDWESFILSQDGNKTCFAQSIPVVRAPKKLKREPSRLFVSFRPAENIKNEVSVTNGYEFKLKAPVTAKSGKKSYDLFSKGKFAWVVDSKDDTKLIVTMKKASRLMIIGNTDKGDQTTDHYSMMGFTKAYNTAKKNCS
;
A
#
# COMPACT_ATOMS: atom_id res chain seq x y z
N MET A 1 69.59 -12.53 32.24
CA MET A 1 68.77 -13.52 31.52
C MET A 1 67.36 -12.96 31.44
N SER A 2 67.02 -12.34 30.28
CA SER A 2 65.77 -11.56 30.11
C SER A 2 64.78 -12.43 29.35
N ILE A 3 63.63 -12.76 29.98
CA ILE A 3 62.58 -13.58 29.40
C ILE A 3 61.59 -12.58 28.72
N LYS A 4 61.60 -12.53 27.40
CA LYS A 4 60.59 -11.78 26.59
C LYS A 4 59.30 -12.61 26.56
N LYS A 5 58.24 -12.12 27.21
CA LYS A 5 56.88 -12.67 27.09
C LYS A 5 56.25 -12.13 25.78
N ASN A 6 56.09 -13.02 24.79
CA ASN A 6 55.31 -12.74 23.60
C ASN A 6 53.82 -12.82 23.96
N LEU A 7 53.13 -11.66 23.89
CA LEU A 7 51.69 -11.56 24.05
C LEU A 7 51.03 -11.72 22.67
N TYR A 8 50.47 -12.90 22.40
CA TYR A 8 49.64 -13.13 21.19
C TYR A 8 48.27 -12.50 21.43
N ILE A 9 48.01 -11.39 20.74
CA ILE A 9 46.67 -10.81 20.67
C ILE A 9 45.88 -11.59 19.63
N ILE A 10 44.97 -12.47 20.07
CA ILE A 10 44.01 -13.15 19.22
C ILE A 10 42.91 -12.15 18.94
N SER A 11 42.95 -11.54 17.74
CA SER A 11 41.89 -10.69 17.24
C SER A 11 40.69 -11.55 16.85
N PHE A 12 39.64 -11.55 17.67
CA PHE A 12 38.40 -12.27 17.43
C PHE A 12 37.57 -11.42 16.43
N PHE A 13 37.67 -11.74 15.14
CA PHE A 13 36.81 -11.15 14.10
C PHE A 13 35.39 -11.68 14.29
N ILE A 14 34.51 -10.85 14.88
CA ILE A 14 33.07 -11.10 14.90
C ILE A 14 32.56 -10.77 13.49
N ILE A 15 32.30 -11.81 12.71
CA ILE A 15 31.64 -11.68 11.41
C ILE A 15 30.16 -11.44 11.71
N PHE A 16 29.73 -10.18 11.64
CA PHE A 16 28.31 -9.83 11.61
C PHE A 16 27.73 -10.32 10.28
N ASN A 17 27.06 -11.46 10.31
CA ASN A 17 26.17 -11.86 9.22
C ASN A 17 24.99 -10.92 9.22
N PHE A 18 24.97 -9.92 8.34
CA PHE A 18 23.75 -9.20 7.99
C PHE A 18 22.84 -10.19 7.26
N ALA A 19 21.84 -10.71 7.96
CA ALA A 19 20.75 -11.42 7.33
C ALA A 19 20.06 -10.41 6.42
N ASN A 20 20.26 -10.52 5.10
CA ASN A 20 19.46 -9.81 4.12
C ASN A 20 18.05 -10.34 4.27
N ALA A 21 17.14 -9.50 4.79
CA ALA A 21 15.72 -9.78 4.79
C ALA A 21 15.28 -9.85 3.32
N GLU A 22 14.99 -11.04 2.82
CA GLU A 22 14.54 -11.25 1.46
C GLU A 22 13.06 -10.85 1.38
N GLU A 23 12.81 -9.70 0.76
CA GLU A 23 11.47 -9.23 0.47
C GLU A 23 10.95 -10.00 -0.76
N ASN A 24 10.00 -10.92 -0.55
CA ASN A 24 9.46 -11.76 -1.61
C ASN A 24 8.02 -11.33 -1.94
N LEU A 25 7.89 -10.57 -3.03
CA LEU A 25 6.60 -10.15 -3.59
C LEU A 25 6.15 -11.15 -4.68
N LYS A 26 4.99 -11.79 -4.47
CA LYS A 26 4.42 -12.76 -5.40
C LYS A 26 3.02 -12.32 -5.86
N SER A 27 2.81 -12.22 -7.18
CA SER A 27 1.47 -12.13 -7.75
C SER A 27 0.75 -13.48 -7.62
N VAL A 28 -0.49 -13.46 -7.14
CA VAL A 28 -1.31 -14.66 -6.94
C VAL A 28 -2.61 -14.64 -7.75
N GLY A 29 -2.80 -13.63 -8.58
CA GLY A 29 -3.89 -13.58 -9.55
C GLY A 29 -4.13 -12.19 -10.12
N LYS A 30 -4.33 -12.14 -11.44
CA LYS A 30 -4.71 -10.94 -12.18
C LYS A 30 -6.16 -11.04 -12.66
N PHE A 31 -6.95 -10.02 -12.35
CA PHE A 31 -8.40 -9.99 -12.58
C PHE A 31 -8.78 -8.66 -13.23
N LYS A 32 -8.68 -8.58 -14.55
CA LYS A 32 -8.92 -7.36 -15.33
C LYS A 32 -8.05 -6.19 -14.84
N ASP A 33 -8.63 -5.18 -14.20
CA ASP A 33 -7.94 -3.96 -13.75
C ASP A 33 -7.37 -4.09 -12.33
N TRP A 34 -7.47 -5.28 -11.71
CA TRP A 34 -6.99 -5.59 -10.38
C TRP A 34 -6.05 -6.78 -10.38
N GLU A 35 -5.09 -6.75 -9.47
CA GLU A 35 -4.15 -7.84 -9.24
C GLU A 35 -3.97 -8.08 -7.73
N SER A 36 -3.79 -9.36 -7.34
CA SER A 36 -3.60 -9.76 -5.95
C SER A 36 -2.18 -10.22 -5.72
N PHE A 37 -1.63 -9.84 -4.58
CA PHE A 37 -0.24 -10.10 -4.21
C PHE A 37 -0.14 -10.68 -2.81
N ILE A 38 0.94 -11.43 -2.59
CA ILE A 38 1.47 -11.79 -1.28
C ILE A 38 2.86 -11.18 -1.18
N LEU A 39 3.10 -10.43 -0.12
CA LEU A 39 4.40 -9.96 0.31
C LEU A 39 4.80 -10.73 1.56
N SER A 40 5.94 -11.40 1.52
CA SER A 40 6.56 -12.05 2.67
C SER A 40 7.81 -11.27 3.06
N GLN A 41 7.87 -10.79 4.29
CA GLN A 41 9.00 -10.03 4.82
C GLN A 41 9.19 -10.36 6.29
N ASP A 42 10.41 -10.74 6.69
CA ASP A 42 10.78 -11.06 8.08
C ASP A 42 9.82 -12.07 8.77
N GLY A 43 9.37 -13.10 8.03
CA GLY A 43 8.41 -14.08 8.53
C GLY A 43 6.96 -13.58 8.59
N ASN A 44 6.71 -12.30 8.35
CA ASN A 44 5.37 -11.72 8.28
C ASN A 44 4.81 -11.80 6.86
N LYS A 45 3.49 -11.94 6.79
CA LYS A 45 2.76 -12.05 5.53
C LYS A 45 1.77 -10.91 5.40
N THR A 46 1.87 -10.18 4.29
CA THR A 46 0.89 -9.17 3.85
C THR A 46 0.27 -9.62 2.55
N CYS A 47 -1.06 -9.62 2.47
CA CYS A 47 -1.78 -9.89 1.23
C CYS A 47 -2.54 -8.64 0.82
N PHE A 48 -2.53 -8.31 -0.46
CA PHE A 48 -3.28 -7.14 -0.92
C PHE A 48 -3.79 -7.29 -2.34
N ALA A 49 -4.91 -6.64 -2.60
CA ALA A 49 -5.40 -6.37 -3.94
C ALA A 49 -4.98 -4.96 -4.35
N GLN A 50 -4.48 -4.79 -5.57
CA GLN A 50 -3.99 -3.52 -6.10
C GLN A 50 -4.60 -3.22 -7.46
N SER A 51 -4.82 -1.92 -7.72
CA SER A 51 -5.16 -1.40 -9.05
C SER A 51 -4.38 -0.12 -9.35
N ILE A 52 -4.20 0.15 -10.64
CA ILE A 52 -3.71 1.42 -11.16
C ILE A 52 -4.89 2.22 -11.75
N PRO A 53 -4.87 3.56 -11.71
CA PRO A 53 -5.97 4.34 -12.26
C PRO A 53 -6.03 4.25 -13.78
N VAL A 54 -7.25 4.13 -14.32
CA VAL A 54 -7.51 4.17 -15.78
C VAL A 54 -7.49 5.57 -16.34
N VAL A 55 -7.70 6.59 -15.49
CA VAL A 55 -7.57 8.01 -15.82
C VAL A 55 -6.86 8.71 -14.66
N ARG A 56 -5.91 9.58 -15.00
CA ARG A 56 -5.22 10.48 -14.06
C ARG A 56 -5.38 11.93 -14.52
N ALA A 57 -5.99 12.74 -13.71
CA ALA A 57 -6.20 14.16 -14.00
C ALA A 57 -5.53 15.05 -12.95
N PRO A 58 -4.95 16.20 -13.34
CA PRO A 58 -4.75 16.66 -14.71
C PRO A 58 -3.63 15.85 -15.42
N LYS A 59 -3.79 15.61 -16.71
CA LYS A 59 -2.83 14.81 -17.51
C LYS A 59 -1.43 15.44 -17.59
N LYS A 60 -1.35 16.78 -17.51
CA LYS A 60 -0.09 17.52 -17.63
C LYS A 60 0.77 17.46 -16.34
N LEU A 61 0.18 17.10 -15.20
CA LEU A 61 0.90 17.03 -13.94
C LEU A 61 1.82 15.79 -13.93
N LYS A 62 3.13 16.04 -13.91
CA LYS A 62 4.12 14.97 -13.77
C LYS A 62 4.13 14.49 -12.33
N ARG A 63 3.88 13.19 -12.11
CA ARG A 63 3.85 12.54 -10.79
C ARG A 63 4.18 11.06 -10.91
N GLU A 64 4.64 10.47 -9.83
CA GLU A 64 4.91 9.03 -9.73
C GLU A 64 3.64 8.20 -10.00
N PRO A 65 3.77 6.89 -10.18
CA PRO A 65 2.61 6.01 -10.35
C PRO A 65 1.63 6.08 -9.17
N SER A 66 0.34 6.22 -9.49
CA SER A 66 -0.75 6.13 -8.50
C SER A 66 -1.18 4.67 -8.33
N ARG A 67 -1.57 4.29 -7.11
CA ARG A 67 -2.08 2.95 -6.79
C ARG A 67 -3.14 3.02 -5.70
N LEU A 68 -4.13 2.15 -5.83
CA LEU A 68 -5.16 1.90 -4.82
C LEU A 68 -5.01 0.46 -4.32
N PHE A 69 -5.02 0.29 -2.99
CA PHE A 69 -4.81 -0.99 -2.33
C PHE A 69 -5.95 -1.35 -1.41
N VAL A 70 -6.18 -2.64 -1.22
CA VAL A 70 -6.91 -3.18 -0.07
C VAL A 70 -6.05 -4.27 0.54
N SER A 71 -5.61 -4.06 1.78
CA SER A 71 -4.57 -4.85 2.43
C SER A 71 -5.09 -5.66 3.63
N PHE A 72 -4.44 -6.79 3.86
CA PHE A 72 -4.63 -7.70 4.99
C PHE A 72 -3.25 -7.98 5.59
N ARG A 73 -3.07 -7.66 6.87
CA ARG A 73 -1.84 -7.92 7.63
C ARG A 73 -2.17 -8.66 8.92
N PRO A 74 -2.19 -10.01 8.90
CA PRO A 74 -2.59 -10.82 10.05
C PRO A 74 -1.75 -10.56 11.32
N ALA A 75 -0.44 -10.38 11.18
CA ALA A 75 0.47 -10.10 12.28
C ALA A 75 0.13 -8.78 13.03
N GLU A 76 -0.46 -7.81 12.34
CA GLU A 76 -0.89 -6.53 12.88
C GLU A 76 -2.41 -6.50 13.21
N ASN A 77 -3.11 -7.63 13.04
CA ASN A 77 -4.56 -7.73 13.15
C ASN A 77 -5.32 -6.77 12.21
N ILE A 78 -4.70 -6.37 11.09
CA ILE A 78 -5.28 -5.48 10.09
C ILE A 78 -6.06 -6.29 9.07
N LYS A 79 -7.32 -5.91 8.91
CA LYS A 79 -8.28 -6.49 7.95
C LYS A 79 -8.92 -5.37 7.15
N ASN A 80 -8.95 -5.52 5.83
CA ASN A 80 -9.67 -4.59 4.94
C ASN A 80 -9.13 -3.14 4.91
N GLU A 81 -7.86 -2.89 5.18
CA GLU A 81 -7.32 -1.53 5.11
C GLU A 81 -7.30 -1.03 3.67
N VAL A 82 -8.02 0.05 3.39
CA VAL A 82 -7.99 0.73 2.09
C VAL A 82 -6.97 1.86 2.16
N SER A 83 -6.00 1.84 1.24
CA SER A 83 -4.99 2.89 1.13
C SER A 83 -4.75 3.28 -0.33
N VAL A 84 -4.25 4.48 -0.52
CA VAL A 84 -3.98 5.02 -1.86
C VAL A 84 -2.72 5.86 -1.86
N THR A 85 -1.98 5.82 -2.98
CA THR A 85 -0.98 6.83 -3.33
C THR A 85 -1.33 7.47 -4.67
N ASN A 86 -1.26 8.80 -4.73
CA ASN A 86 -1.50 9.53 -5.97
C ASN A 86 -0.19 9.95 -6.66
N GLY A 87 0.97 9.45 -6.14
CA GLY A 87 2.28 9.68 -6.73
C GLY A 87 2.87 11.07 -6.42
N TYR A 88 2.48 11.67 -5.31
CA TYR A 88 3.00 12.93 -4.78
C TYR A 88 2.79 13.02 -3.26
N GLU A 89 3.45 13.98 -2.61
CA GLU A 89 3.18 14.36 -1.22
C GLU A 89 1.83 15.08 -1.14
N PHE A 90 0.88 14.51 -0.38
CA PHE A 90 -0.40 15.16 -0.15
C PHE A 90 -0.25 16.45 0.65
N LYS A 91 -1.00 17.47 0.27
CA LYS A 91 -1.06 18.74 1.01
C LYS A 91 -1.54 18.49 2.43
N LEU A 92 -0.76 18.95 3.42
CA LEU A 92 -1.11 18.83 4.83
C LEU A 92 -2.47 19.48 5.11
N LYS A 93 -3.28 18.80 5.91
CA LYS A 93 -4.63 19.26 6.33
C LYS A 93 -5.63 19.46 5.18
N ALA A 94 -5.27 19.12 3.94
CA ALA A 94 -6.23 19.11 2.85
C ALA A 94 -6.97 17.76 2.80
N PRO A 95 -8.28 17.74 2.53
CA PRO A 95 -9.02 16.50 2.44
C PRO A 95 -8.55 15.65 1.25
N VAL A 96 -8.44 14.34 1.50
CA VAL A 96 -8.37 13.32 0.44
C VAL A 96 -9.67 12.55 0.47
N THR A 97 -10.29 12.34 -0.67
CA THR A 97 -11.64 11.79 -0.73
C THR A 97 -11.73 10.64 -1.74
N ALA A 98 -12.31 9.52 -1.30
CA ALA A 98 -12.74 8.43 -2.19
C ALA A 98 -14.23 8.59 -2.51
N LYS A 99 -14.59 8.73 -3.80
CA LYS A 99 -15.96 9.00 -4.23
C LYS A 99 -16.46 8.00 -5.26
N SER A 100 -17.68 7.51 -5.07
CA SER A 100 -18.38 6.65 -6.04
C SER A 100 -19.85 7.01 -6.08
N GLY A 101 -20.32 7.56 -7.21
CA GLY A 101 -21.66 8.12 -7.34
C GLY A 101 -21.92 9.19 -6.28
N LYS A 102 -22.97 9.00 -5.47
CA LYS A 102 -23.32 9.92 -4.37
C LYS A 102 -22.59 9.63 -3.05
N LYS A 103 -21.84 8.52 -2.96
CA LYS A 103 -21.11 8.15 -1.75
C LYS A 103 -19.72 8.76 -1.74
N SER A 104 -19.32 9.25 -0.56
CA SER A 104 -18.02 9.87 -0.32
C SER A 104 -17.45 9.36 1.00
N TYR A 105 -16.14 9.15 1.03
CA TYR A 105 -15.40 8.66 2.18
C TYR A 105 -14.15 9.52 2.33
N ASP A 106 -13.91 10.00 3.55
CA ASP A 106 -12.74 10.81 3.85
C ASP A 106 -11.54 9.93 4.19
N LEU A 107 -10.38 10.33 3.70
CA LEU A 107 -9.10 9.71 3.98
C LEU A 107 -8.18 10.73 4.66
N PHE A 108 -7.46 10.31 5.68
CA PHE A 108 -6.34 11.08 6.22
C PHE A 108 -5.07 10.77 5.43
N SER A 109 -4.24 11.76 5.23
CA SER A 109 -2.99 11.62 4.49
C SER A 109 -1.77 11.81 5.39
N LYS A 110 -0.72 11.03 5.09
CA LYS A 110 0.63 11.20 5.66
C LYS A 110 1.65 10.91 4.56
N GLY A 111 2.44 11.91 4.19
CA GLY A 111 3.38 11.79 3.09
C GLY A 111 2.67 11.51 1.77
N LYS A 112 3.12 10.49 1.06
CA LYS A 112 2.59 10.08 -0.26
C LYS A 112 1.37 9.16 -0.17
N PHE A 113 0.91 8.79 1.02
CA PHE A 113 -0.20 7.86 1.20
C PHE A 113 -1.38 8.50 1.91
N ALA A 114 -2.57 7.96 1.63
CA ALA A 114 -3.77 8.27 2.38
C ALA A 114 -4.55 6.99 2.69
N TRP A 115 -5.21 6.97 3.86
CA TRP A 115 -5.97 5.84 4.39
C TRP A 115 -7.36 6.29 4.83
N VAL A 116 -8.31 5.39 4.83
CA VAL A 116 -9.63 5.64 5.44
C VAL A 116 -9.46 5.92 6.94
N VAL A 117 -10.20 6.88 7.47
CA VAL A 117 -10.03 7.35 8.86
C VAL A 117 -10.49 6.31 9.88
N ASP A 118 -11.59 5.59 9.61
CA ASP A 118 -12.20 4.61 10.50
C ASP A 118 -12.31 3.23 9.82
N SER A 119 -11.94 2.18 10.53
CA SER A 119 -12.02 0.80 10.04
C SER A 119 -13.44 0.34 9.66
N LYS A 120 -14.48 0.96 10.27
CA LYS A 120 -15.87 0.74 9.86
C LYS A 120 -16.14 1.32 8.48
N ASP A 121 -15.50 2.43 8.14
CA ASP A 121 -15.63 3.06 6.84
C ASP A 121 -14.81 2.33 5.77
N ASP A 122 -13.70 1.66 6.10
CA ASP A 122 -13.05 0.69 5.22
C ASP A 122 -14.05 -0.37 4.73
N THR A 123 -14.78 -0.97 5.65
CA THR A 123 -15.79 -1.98 5.32
C THR A 123 -16.90 -1.42 4.42
N LYS A 124 -17.40 -0.21 4.71
CA LYS A 124 -18.44 0.45 3.88
C LYS A 124 -17.90 0.81 2.50
N LEU A 125 -16.66 1.31 2.41
CA LEU A 125 -16.02 1.63 1.15
C LEU A 125 -15.82 0.36 0.30
N ILE A 126 -15.36 -0.75 0.88
CA ILE A 126 -15.21 -2.03 0.19
C ILE A 126 -16.55 -2.55 -0.34
N VAL A 127 -17.63 -2.46 0.44
CA VAL A 127 -19.00 -2.81 -0.02
C VAL A 127 -19.41 -1.93 -1.21
N THR A 128 -19.04 -0.65 -1.18
CA THR A 128 -19.30 0.27 -2.30
C THR A 128 -18.47 -0.10 -3.53
N MET A 129 -17.17 -0.37 -3.36
CA MET A 129 -16.26 -0.81 -4.43
C MET A 129 -16.74 -2.09 -5.13
N LYS A 130 -17.28 -3.05 -4.38
CA LYS A 130 -17.83 -4.30 -4.94
C LYS A 130 -19.05 -4.09 -5.84
N LYS A 131 -19.80 -3.00 -5.65
CA LYS A 131 -21.03 -2.68 -6.38
C LYS A 131 -20.83 -1.61 -7.45
N ALA A 132 -19.74 -0.87 -7.39
CA ALA A 132 -19.45 0.24 -8.28
C ALA A 132 -18.80 -0.23 -9.58
N SER A 133 -18.96 0.58 -10.64
CA SER A 133 -18.14 0.45 -11.85
C SER A 133 -16.84 1.22 -11.74
N ARG A 134 -16.81 2.29 -10.92
CA ARG A 134 -15.67 3.21 -10.79
C ARG A 134 -15.58 3.82 -9.39
N LEU A 135 -14.34 4.04 -8.94
CA LEU A 135 -14.01 4.86 -7.78
C LEU A 135 -13.12 6.03 -8.22
N MET A 136 -13.36 7.22 -7.68
CA MET A 136 -12.51 8.39 -7.87
C MET A 136 -11.76 8.67 -6.57
N ILE A 137 -10.47 8.95 -6.67
CA ILE A 137 -9.66 9.48 -5.58
C ILE A 137 -9.32 10.92 -5.90
N ILE A 138 -9.75 11.81 -5.05
CA ILE A 138 -9.56 13.27 -5.17
C ILE A 138 -8.59 13.68 -4.07
N GLY A 139 -7.53 14.39 -4.43
CA GLY A 139 -6.53 14.88 -3.48
C GLY A 139 -5.85 16.14 -4.00
N ASN A 140 -5.04 16.76 -3.16
CA ASN A 140 -4.30 17.98 -3.51
C ASN A 140 -2.80 17.74 -3.30
N THR A 141 -1.98 18.22 -4.25
CA THR A 141 -0.53 18.25 -4.08
C THR A 141 -0.15 19.26 -2.99
N ASP A 142 1.07 19.18 -2.48
CA ASP A 142 1.67 20.18 -1.58
C ASP A 142 1.61 21.61 -2.17
N LYS A 143 1.70 21.73 -3.50
CA LYS A 143 1.57 23.01 -4.24
C LYS A 143 0.13 23.48 -4.40
N GLY A 144 -0.86 22.65 -4.06
CA GLY A 144 -2.27 22.99 -4.11
C GLY A 144 -3.00 22.58 -5.39
N ASP A 145 -2.34 21.88 -6.32
CA ASP A 145 -3.01 21.34 -7.49
C ASP A 145 -3.96 20.21 -7.10
N GLN A 146 -5.24 20.33 -7.47
CA GLN A 146 -6.17 19.23 -7.28
C GLN A 146 -5.95 18.14 -8.33
N THR A 147 -5.96 16.90 -7.87
CA THR A 147 -5.93 15.72 -8.74
C THR A 147 -7.16 14.86 -8.58
N THR A 148 -7.53 14.16 -9.64
CA THR A 148 -8.58 13.15 -9.62
C THR A 148 -8.10 11.92 -10.38
N ASP A 149 -7.97 10.80 -9.68
CA ASP A 149 -7.61 9.51 -10.24
C ASP A 149 -8.84 8.60 -10.28
N HIS A 150 -9.14 8.05 -11.45
CA HIS A 150 -10.28 7.16 -11.64
C HIS A 150 -9.79 5.71 -11.70
N TYR A 151 -10.31 4.89 -10.81
CA TYR A 151 -10.05 3.46 -10.76
C TYR A 151 -11.26 2.67 -11.26
N SER A 152 -11.04 1.74 -12.16
CA SER A 152 -12.07 0.77 -12.56
C SER A 152 -12.26 -0.26 -11.45
N MET A 153 -13.50 -0.65 -11.20
CA MET A 153 -13.82 -1.72 -10.24
C MET A 153 -13.97 -3.08 -10.91
N MET A 154 -13.68 -3.19 -12.20
CA MET A 154 -13.72 -4.48 -12.93
C MET A 154 -12.65 -5.44 -12.42
N GLY A 155 -13.09 -6.55 -11.84
CA GLY A 155 -12.19 -7.55 -11.24
C GLY A 155 -11.92 -7.36 -9.74
N PHE A 156 -12.32 -6.24 -9.14
CA PHE A 156 -12.07 -5.92 -7.74
C PHE A 156 -12.51 -7.04 -6.79
N THR A 157 -13.75 -7.50 -6.89
CA THR A 157 -14.30 -8.53 -5.97
C THR A 157 -13.48 -9.83 -6.00
N LYS A 158 -13.03 -10.27 -7.19
CA LYS A 158 -12.18 -11.46 -7.31
C LYS A 158 -10.80 -11.23 -6.68
N ALA A 159 -10.17 -10.11 -7.00
CA ALA A 159 -8.85 -9.75 -6.45
C ALA A 159 -8.91 -9.64 -4.91
N TYR A 160 -9.90 -8.91 -4.38
CA TYR A 160 -10.12 -8.79 -2.94
C TYR A 160 -10.28 -10.15 -2.25
N ASN A 161 -11.14 -11.03 -2.80
CA ASN A 161 -11.36 -12.35 -2.21
C ASN A 161 -10.11 -13.23 -2.27
N THR A 162 -9.32 -13.12 -3.34
CA THR A 162 -8.04 -13.84 -3.48
C THR A 162 -7.03 -13.36 -2.44
N ALA A 163 -6.84 -12.05 -2.29
CA ALA A 163 -5.97 -11.48 -1.27
C ALA A 163 -6.42 -11.91 0.14
N LYS A 164 -7.70 -11.74 0.46
CA LYS A 164 -8.27 -12.14 1.75
C LYS A 164 -8.01 -13.62 2.06
N LYS A 165 -8.32 -14.54 1.14
CA LYS A 165 -8.11 -15.98 1.31
C LYS A 165 -6.65 -16.36 1.59
N ASN A 166 -5.71 -15.63 1.02
CA ASN A 166 -4.29 -15.90 1.22
C ASN A 166 -3.75 -15.41 2.57
N CYS A 167 -4.48 -14.53 3.28
CA CYS A 167 -4.11 -13.98 4.59
C CYS A 167 -5.17 -14.24 5.70
N SER A 168 -6.12 -15.14 5.48
CA SER A 168 -7.05 -15.65 6.50
C SER A 168 -6.59 -16.98 7.06
#